data_d9b50ac3716db21b8a001516c364f1c2
#
_entry.id   d9b50ac3716db21b8a001516c364f1c2
#
_cell.length_a   1.000
_cell.length_b   1.000
_cell.length_c   1.000
_cell.angle_alpha   90.00
_cell.angle_beta   90.00
_cell.angle_gamma   90.00
#
_symmetry.space_group_name_H-M   'P 1'
#
loop_
_entity.id
_entity.type
_entity.pdbx_description
1 polymer ?
#
loop_
_entity_poly.entity_id
_entity_poly.type
_entity_poly.pdbx_seq_one_letter_code
_entity_poly.pdbx_strand_id
1 'polypeptide(L)'
;MTLPKPTRPKLLLGLDIGSTLIKAVVFDRQGRVLALAKGRVPVRRPQVGWVERDANATWRVAAAVVRRVSEGRAITAVGLTGCGNGAVFVDAHLKPLRQGILSSDQRAEAWVRRDARARQRAYAGQAGSLLRWFRAEEPAAARRLAHILMWKDFVRARLTGVVATDPTDAGAAG
;
A
#
# COMPACT_ATOMS: atom_id res chain seq x y z
N MET A 1 -31.60 19.55 35.80
CA MET A 1 -31.16 18.18 35.44
C MET A 1 -30.81 18.19 33.93
N THR A 2 -29.52 18.34 33.59
CA THR A 2 -29.10 18.44 32.20
C THR A 2 -29.00 17.04 31.63
N LEU A 3 -29.77 16.73 30.60
CA LEU A 3 -29.67 15.45 29.89
C LEU A 3 -28.27 15.28 29.35
N PRO A 4 -27.64 14.11 29.50
CA PRO A 4 -26.34 13.84 28.93
C PRO A 4 -26.42 14.00 27.40
N LYS A 5 -25.49 14.80 26.83
CA LYS A 5 -25.37 14.93 25.37
C LYS A 5 -25.24 13.53 24.75
N PRO A 6 -25.98 13.21 23.70
CA PRO A 6 -25.86 11.92 23.04
C PRO A 6 -24.42 11.74 22.58
N THR A 7 -23.73 10.75 23.14
CA THR A 7 -22.39 10.38 22.70
C THR A 7 -22.50 9.81 21.30
N ARG A 8 -21.88 10.46 20.32
CA ARG A 8 -21.80 9.92 18.94
C ARG A 8 -21.21 8.51 19.00
N PRO A 9 -21.80 7.55 18.29
CA PRO A 9 -21.26 6.19 18.28
C PRO A 9 -19.81 6.20 17.78
N LYS A 10 -18.93 5.49 18.50
CA LYS A 10 -17.53 5.32 18.10
C LYS A 10 -17.48 4.32 16.95
N LEU A 11 -17.17 4.80 15.74
CA LEU A 11 -17.12 4.00 14.54
C LEU A 11 -15.66 3.70 14.15
N LEU A 12 -15.45 2.51 13.59
CA LEU A 12 -14.16 2.03 13.12
C LEU A 12 -14.19 1.93 11.60
N LEU A 13 -13.08 2.28 10.96
CA LEU A 13 -12.91 2.14 9.51
C LEU A 13 -11.81 1.12 9.21
N GLY A 14 -12.12 0.10 8.41
CA GLY A 14 -11.15 -0.78 7.79
C GLY A 14 -10.86 -0.32 6.36
N LEU A 15 -9.57 -0.17 6.00
CA LEU A 15 -9.12 0.17 4.66
C LEU A 15 -8.18 -0.92 4.14
N ASP A 16 -8.59 -1.60 3.05
CA ASP A 16 -7.81 -2.65 2.39
C ASP A 16 -7.28 -2.15 1.04
N ILE A 17 -5.95 -2.07 0.92
CA ILE A 17 -5.25 -1.72 -0.31
C ILE A 17 -4.89 -3.01 -1.06
N GLY A 18 -5.90 -3.71 -1.55
CA GLY A 18 -5.71 -4.96 -2.28
C GLY A 18 -5.08 -4.77 -3.66
N SER A 19 -4.54 -5.84 -4.23
CA SER A 19 -3.92 -5.83 -5.57
C SER A 19 -4.93 -5.53 -6.70
N THR A 20 -6.18 -5.92 -6.53
CA THR A 20 -7.26 -5.76 -7.52
C THR A 20 -8.24 -4.66 -7.15
N LEU A 21 -8.61 -4.57 -5.87
CA LEU A 21 -9.62 -3.65 -5.34
C LEU A 21 -9.10 -2.97 -4.11
N ILE A 22 -9.44 -1.70 -3.98
CA ILE A 22 -9.32 -0.95 -2.73
C ILE A 22 -10.70 -0.92 -2.11
N LYS A 23 -10.80 -1.27 -0.81
CA LYS A 23 -12.08 -1.34 -0.08
C LYS A 23 -11.98 -0.53 1.20
N ALA A 24 -13.04 0.21 1.50
CA ALA A 24 -13.21 0.86 2.79
C ALA A 24 -14.53 0.41 3.40
N VAL A 25 -14.50 0.03 4.67
CA VAL A 25 -15.67 -0.47 5.41
C VAL A 25 -15.76 0.25 6.75
N VAL A 26 -16.93 0.74 7.10
CA VAL A 26 -17.20 1.31 8.42
C VAL A 26 -17.98 0.30 9.25
N PHE A 27 -17.53 0.10 10.49
CA PHE A 27 -18.12 -0.81 11.47
C PHE A 27 -18.53 -0.04 12.73
N ASP A 28 -19.56 -0.54 13.39
CA ASP A 28 -19.81 -0.19 14.79
C ASP A 28 -18.95 -1.07 15.73
N ARG A 29 -19.10 -0.84 17.03
CA ARG A 29 -18.35 -1.60 18.06
C ARG A 29 -18.76 -3.07 18.18
N GLN A 30 -19.89 -3.44 17.63
CA GLN A 30 -20.42 -4.82 17.56
C GLN A 30 -19.96 -5.54 16.29
N GLY A 31 -19.18 -4.88 15.43
CA GLY A 31 -18.69 -5.44 14.18
C GLY A 31 -19.72 -5.42 13.03
N ARG A 32 -20.84 -4.74 13.20
CA ARG A 32 -21.85 -4.61 12.13
C ARG A 32 -21.35 -3.63 11.08
N VAL A 33 -21.45 -4.01 9.80
CA VAL A 33 -21.09 -3.16 8.66
C VAL A 33 -22.15 -2.08 8.48
N LEU A 34 -21.74 -0.81 8.53
CA LEU A 34 -22.60 0.35 8.35
C LEU A 34 -22.45 1.00 6.97
N ALA A 35 -21.27 0.89 6.36
CA ALA A 35 -21.02 1.40 5.03
C ALA A 35 -19.86 0.64 4.37
N LEU A 36 -19.93 0.49 3.06
CA LEU A 36 -18.89 -0.13 2.23
C LEU A 36 -18.71 0.67 0.94
N ALA A 37 -17.48 0.94 0.58
CA ALA A 37 -17.12 1.45 -0.75
C ALA A 37 -15.95 0.65 -1.34
N LYS A 38 -15.94 0.54 -2.66
CA LYS A 38 -14.89 -0.14 -3.43
C LYS A 38 -14.43 0.76 -4.56
N GLY A 39 -13.15 0.67 -4.90
CA GLY A 39 -12.56 1.35 -6.04
C GLY A 39 -11.50 0.49 -6.72
N ARG A 40 -11.24 0.74 -7.99
CA ARG A 40 -10.21 0.06 -8.78
C ARG A 40 -9.15 1.04 -9.24
N VAL A 41 -7.91 0.56 -9.32
CA VAL A 41 -6.83 1.22 -10.03
C VAL A 41 -6.36 0.24 -11.10
N PRO A 42 -6.28 0.65 -12.37
CA PRO A 42 -5.81 -0.22 -13.44
C PRO A 42 -4.39 -0.74 -13.16
N VAL A 43 -4.19 -2.02 -13.40
CA VAL A 43 -2.88 -2.67 -13.43
C VAL A 43 -2.37 -2.63 -14.85
N ARG A 44 -1.10 -2.23 -15.02
CA ARG A 44 -0.40 -2.17 -16.30
C ARG A 44 0.58 -3.33 -16.42
N ARG A 45 0.74 -3.85 -17.63
CA ARG A 45 1.72 -4.89 -17.98
C ARG A 45 2.53 -4.41 -19.18
N PRO A 46 3.50 -3.48 -18.98
CA PRO A 46 4.24 -2.87 -20.09
C PRO A 46 5.15 -3.86 -20.82
N GLN A 47 5.56 -4.94 -20.16
CA GLN A 47 6.36 -6.03 -20.70
C GLN A 47 5.92 -7.37 -20.11
N VAL A 48 6.36 -8.48 -20.72
CA VAL A 48 6.13 -9.82 -20.15
C VAL A 48 6.74 -9.91 -18.76
N GLY A 49 5.95 -10.39 -17.80
CA GLY A 49 6.34 -10.52 -16.40
C GLY A 49 6.33 -9.21 -15.59
N TRP A 50 6.09 -8.05 -16.21
CA TRP A 50 6.00 -6.78 -15.49
C TRP A 50 4.57 -6.49 -15.05
N VAL A 51 4.40 -6.09 -13.79
CA VAL A 51 3.08 -5.80 -13.22
C VAL A 51 3.15 -4.52 -12.38
N GLU A 52 2.59 -3.45 -12.91
CA GLU A 52 2.68 -2.11 -12.35
C GLU A 52 1.32 -1.49 -12.05
N ARG A 53 1.30 -0.56 -11.11
CA ARG A 53 0.13 0.23 -10.78
C ARG A 53 0.56 1.66 -10.40
N ASP A 54 -0.22 2.66 -10.80
CA ASP A 54 0.01 4.05 -10.44
C ASP A 54 -0.23 4.26 -8.93
N ALA A 55 0.83 4.63 -8.20
CA ALA A 55 0.76 4.85 -6.76
C ALA A 55 -0.09 6.10 -6.41
N ASN A 56 -0.01 7.17 -7.21
CA ASN A 56 -0.82 8.36 -6.99
C ASN A 56 -2.30 8.09 -7.29
N ALA A 57 -2.62 7.30 -8.32
CA ALA A 57 -3.99 6.86 -8.56
C ALA A 57 -4.50 5.96 -7.42
N THR A 58 -3.65 5.09 -6.88
CA THR A 58 -3.96 4.27 -5.70
C THR A 58 -4.33 5.15 -4.50
N TRP A 59 -3.54 6.18 -4.22
CA TRP A 59 -3.86 7.15 -3.18
C TRP A 59 -5.20 7.86 -3.42
N ARG A 60 -5.43 8.37 -4.64
CA ARG A 60 -6.69 9.07 -4.98
C ARG A 60 -7.91 8.17 -4.78
N VAL A 61 -7.82 6.91 -5.22
CA VAL A 61 -8.92 5.93 -5.04
C VAL A 61 -9.12 5.59 -3.56
N ALA A 62 -8.04 5.37 -2.80
CA ALA A 62 -8.12 5.13 -1.36
C ALA A 62 -8.80 6.31 -0.63
N ALA A 63 -8.38 7.54 -0.91
CA ALA A 63 -8.98 8.74 -0.34
C ALA A 63 -10.48 8.89 -0.72
N ALA A 64 -10.83 8.57 -1.96
CA ALA A 64 -12.22 8.64 -2.44
C ALA A 64 -13.14 7.63 -1.74
N VAL A 65 -12.72 6.36 -1.60
CA VAL A 65 -13.53 5.34 -0.91
C VAL A 65 -13.64 5.63 0.58
N VAL A 66 -12.57 6.11 1.22
CA VAL A 66 -12.62 6.55 2.63
C VAL A 66 -13.60 7.71 2.80
N ARG A 67 -13.51 8.76 1.99
CA ARG A 67 -14.42 9.92 2.06
C ARG A 67 -15.88 9.46 1.94
N ARG A 68 -16.16 8.60 0.95
CA ARG A 68 -17.52 8.11 0.69
C ARG A 68 -18.14 7.38 1.88
N VAL A 69 -17.39 6.52 2.57
CA VAL A 69 -17.90 5.77 3.72
C VAL A 69 -17.92 6.58 5.02
N SER A 70 -17.10 7.64 5.11
CA SER A 70 -16.98 8.48 6.31
C SER A 70 -17.95 9.65 6.32
N GLU A 71 -18.65 9.92 5.22
CA GLU A 71 -19.57 11.05 5.12
C GLU A 71 -20.65 10.99 6.22
N GLY A 72 -20.77 12.08 6.99
CA GLY A 72 -21.68 12.18 8.12
C GLY A 72 -21.38 11.27 9.33
N ARG A 73 -20.22 10.58 9.33
CA ARG A 73 -19.83 9.60 10.36
C ARG A 73 -18.60 10.04 11.14
N ALA A 74 -18.63 9.89 12.46
CA ALA A 74 -17.50 10.18 13.33
C ALA A 74 -16.61 8.91 13.44
N ILE A 75 -15.60 8.82 12.57
CA ILE A 75 -14.62 7.73 12.61
C ILE A 75 -13.64 7.97 13.76
N THR A 76 -13.46 6.99 14.64
CA THR A 76 -12.60 7.07 15.82
C THR A 76 -11.22 6.48 15.55
N ALA A 77 -11.15 5.43 14.73
CA ALA A 77 -9.89 4.79 14.37
C ALA A 77 -9.97 4.18 12.96
N VAL A 78 -8.80 4.07 12.32
CA VAL A 78 -8.65 3.43 11.01
C VAL A 78 -7.68 2.27 11.15
N GLY A 79 -8.13 1.06 10.79
CA GLY A 79 -7.28 -0.10 10.55
C GLY A 79 -6.93 -0.16 9.06
N LEU A 80 -5.64 -0.32 8.76
CA LEU A 80 -5.14 -0.35 7.39
C LEU A 80 -4.44 -1.69 7.11
N THR A 81 -4.82 -2.31 6.01
CA THR A 81 -4.19 -3.53 5.47
C THR A 81 -4.00 -3.41 3.96
N GLY A 82 -3.33 -4.35 3.35
CA GLY A 82 -3.15 -4.39 1.91
C GLY A 82 -2.40 -5.62 1.43
N CYS A 83 -2.20 -5.71 0.11
CA CYS A 83 -1.33 -6.74 -0.46
C CYS A 83 0.10 -6.53 0.05
N GLY A 84 0.67 -7.59 0.62
CA GLY A 84 2.08 -7.64 1.02
C GLY A 84 3.00 -7.69 -0.19
N ASN A 85 4.26 -7.30 0.00
CA ASN A 85 5.29 -7.21 -1.03
C ASN A 85 4.95 -6.29 -2.21
N GLY A 86 5.75 -6.35 -3.27
CA GLY A 86 5.80 -5.26 -4.23
C GLY A 86 6.54 -4.05 -3.65
N ALA A 87 6.59 -2.95 -4.39
CA ALA A 87 7.30 -1.76 -3.95
C ALA A 87 6.75 -0.48 -4.57
N VAL A 88 6.66 0.56 -3.76
CA VAL A 88 6.51 1.96 -4.17
C VAL A 88 7.81 2.68 -3.77
N PHE A 89 8.63 3.03 -4.76
CA PHE A 89 9.87 3.78 -4.57
C PHE A 89 9.54 5.26 -4.51
N VAL A 90 9.91 5.95 -3.43
CA VAL A 90 9.58 7.36 -3.24
C VAL A 90 10.80 8.20 -2.84
N ASP A 91 10.76 9.48 -3.19
CA ASP A 91 11.72 10.46 -2.69
C ASP A 91 11.37 10.94 -1.26
N ALA A 92 12.15 11.86 -0.71
CA ALA A 92 11.96 12.41 0.64
C ALA A 92 10.62 13.15 0.83
N HIS A 93 9.95 13.53 -0.26
CA HIS A 93 8.63 14.17 -0.25
C HIS A 93 7.48 13.19 -0.53
N LEU A 94 7.73 11.88 -0.42
CA LEU A 94 6.78 10.79 -0.72
C LEU A 94 6.26 10.83 -2.17
N LYS A 95 7.01 11.44 -3.09
CA LYS A 95 6.68 11.45 -4.52
C LYS A 95 7.19 10.14 -5.15
N PRO A 96 6.32 9.36 -5.81
CA PRO A 96 6.75 8.16 -6.51
C PRO A 96 7.78 8.48 -7.60
N LEU A 97 8.87 7.74 -7.60
CA LEU A 97 9.97 7.88 -8.58
C LEU A 97 9.66 7.16 -9.89
N ARG A 98 8.73 6.22 -9.83
CA ARG A 98 8.22 5.45 -10.96
C ARG A 98 6.83 4.88 -10.64
N GLN A 99 6.24 4.12 -11.58
CA GLN A 99 5.07 3.30 -11.29
C GLN A 99 5.40 2.30 -10.17
N GLY A 100 4.48 2.13 -9.22
CA GLY A 100 4.64 1.13 -8.17
C GLY A 100 4.56 -0.28 -8.76
N ILE A 101 5.31 -1.20 -8.19
CA ILE A 101 5.45 -2.59 -8.65
C ILE A 101 4.62 -3.50 -7.74
N LEU A 102 3.86 -4.42 -8.33
CA LEU A 102 3.07 -5.40 -7.56
C LEU A 102 3.89 -6.66 -7.26
N SER A 103 3.48 -7.40 -6.23
CA SER A 103 4.19 -8.61 -5.76
C SER A 103 4.25 -9.75 -6.78
N SER A 104 3.38 -9.75 -7.78
CA SER A 104 3.40 -10.72 -8.88
C SER A 104 4.35 -10.37 -10.02
N ASP A 105 5.11 -9.28 -9.88
CA ASP A 105 6.09 -8.83 -10.87
C ASP A 105 7.32 -9.75 -10.90
N GLN A 106 7.82 -10.03 -12.08
CA GLN A 106 8.94 -10.97 -12.30
C GLN A 106 10.23 -10.27 -12.79
N ARG A 107 10.26 -8.92 -12.86
CA ARG A 107 11.41 -8.19 -13.42
C ARG A 107 12.73 -8.45 -12.70
N ALA A 108 12.69 -8.72 -11.40
CA ALA A 108 13.88 -9.02 -10.61
C ALA A 108 14.29 -10.51 -10.62
N GLU A 109 13.62 -11.37 -11.39
CA GLU A 109 13.87 -12.83 -11.41
C GLU A 109 15.33 -13.16 -11.76
N ALA A 110 15.91 -12.48 -12.73
CA ALA A 110 17.31 -12.69 -13.10
C ALA A 110 18.29 -12.36 -11.96
N TRP A 111 17.94 -11.39 -11.10
CA TRP A 111 18.72 -11.02 -9.92
C TRP A 111 18.60 -12.05 -8.81
N VAL A 112 17.40 -12.58 -8.58
CA VAL A 112 17.16 -13.67 -7.61
C VAL A 112 17.92 -14.94 -8.03
N ARG A 113 17.89 -15.29 -9.31
CA ARG A 113 18.57 -16.49 -9.84
C ARG A 113 20.09 -16.43 -9.76
N ARG A 114 20.69 -15.26 -9.87
CA ARG A 114 22.15 -15.08 -9.78
C ARG A 114 22.68 -15.19 -8.36
N ASP A 115 21.87 -14.91 -7.35
CA ASP A 115 22.25 -14.98 -5.95
C ASP A 115 21.85 -16.35 -5.37
N ALA A 116 22.85 -17.21 -5.11
CA ALA A 116 22.61 -18.57 -4.58
C ALA A 116 21.89 -18.56 -3.21
N ARG A 117 22.10 -17.53 -2.38
CA ARG A 117 21.41 -17.38 -1.08
C ARG A 117 19.99 -16.89 -1.27
N ALA A 118 19.77 -15.97 -2.21
CA ALA A 118 18.44 -15.43 -2.53
C ALA A 118 17.51 -16.48 -3.13
N ARG A 119 18.03 -17.40 -3.97
CA ARG A 119 17.24 -18.45 -4.62
C ARG A 119 16.41 -19.31 -3.66
N GLN A 120 16.84 -19.44 -2.42
CA GLN A 120 16.16 -20.28 -1.42
C GLN A 120 15.13 -19.51 -0.59
N ARG A 121 15.20 -18.16 -0.56
CA ARG A 121 14.44 -17.35 0.41
C ARG A 121 13.78 -16.12 -0.18
N ALA A 122 14.09 -15.76 -1.42
CA ALA A 122 13.58 -14.56 -2.08
C ALA A 122 12.86 -14.90 -3.38
N TYR A 123 11.96 -14.04 -3.79
CA TYR A 123 11.29 -14.08 -5.09
C TYR A 123 11.28 -12.70 -5.75
N ALA A 124 11.02 -12.65 -7.07
CA ALA A 124 11.19 -11.44 -7.88
C ALA A 124 10.37 -10.23 -7.39
N GLY A 125 9.13 -10.45 -6.97
CA GLY A 125 8.23 -9.40 -6.50
C GLY A 125 8.43 -8.96 -5.05
N GLN A 126 9.44 -9.47 -4.36
CA GLN A 126 9.79 -9.09 -3.00
C GLN A 126 10.49 -7.74 -2.98
N ALA A 127 10.21 -6.90 -1.98
CA ALA A 127 10.69 -5.53 -1.93
C ALA A 127 12.23 -5.43 -2.02
N GLY A 128 12.97 -6.32 -1.35
CA GLY A 128 14.44 -6.37 -1.42
C GLY A 128 14.96 -6.74 -2.81
N SER A 129 14.33 -7.71 -3.50
CA SER A 129 14.67 -8.08 -4.87
C SER A 129 14.42 -6.93 -5.85
N LEU A 130 13.27 -6.27 -5.70
CA LEU A 130 12.89 -5.10 -6.51
C LEU A 130 13.82 -3.90 -6.27
N LEU A 131 14.30 -3.71 -5.02
CA LEU A 131 15.27 -2.66 -4.72
C LEU A 131 16.61 -2.89 -5.43
N ARG A 132 17.11 -4.15 -5.44
CA ARG A 132 18.33 -4.51 -6.17
C ARG A 132 18.17 -4.22 -7.66
N TRP A 133 17.06 -4.68 -8.25
CA TRP A 133 16.72 -4.40 -9.64
C TRP A 133 16.67 -2.88 -9.91
N PHE A 134 15.96 -2.12 -9.08
CA PHE A 134 15.79 -0.67 -9.27
C PHE A 134 17.10 0.10 -9.25
N ARG A 135 18.02 -0.28 -8.34
CA ARG A 135 19.35 0.34 -8.26
C ARG A 135 20.21 0.06 -9.49
N ALA A 136 20.08 -1.12 -10.06
CA ALA A 136 20.87 -1.54 -11.21
C ALA A 136 20.32 -1.01 -12.54
N GLU A 137 19.01 -1.09 -12.74
CA GLU A 137 18.39 -0.79 -14.03
C GLU A 137 17.92 0.68 -14.15
N GLU A 138 17.69 1.36 -13.03
CA GLU A 138 17.24 2.75 -13.00
C GLU A 138 18.10 3.63 -12.07
N PRO A 139 19.45 3.67 -12.25
CA PRO A 139 20.36 4.30 -11.29
C PRO A 139 20.11 5.81 -11.12
N ALA A 140 19.66 6.50 -12.17
CA ALA A 140 19.35 7.92 -12.10
C ALA A 140 18.16 8.22 -11.17
N ALA A 141 17.11 7.40 -11.22
CA ALA A 141 15.97 7.49 -10.31
C ALA A 141 16.34 6.99 -8.91
N ALA A 142 17.13 5.92 -8.82
CA ALA A 142 17.56 5.33 -7.55
C ALA A 142 18.41 6.28 -6.70
N ARG A 143 19.15 7.23 -7.29
CA ARG A 143 19.86 8.28 -6.53
C ARG A 143 18.93 9.21 -5.74
N ARG A 144 17.67 9.30 -6.11
CA ARG A 144 16.65 10.12 -5.43
C ARG A 144 15.81 9.31 -4.44
N LEU A 145 16.07 8.02 -4.31
CA LEU A 145 15.31 7.13 -3.42
C LEU A 145 15.54 7.49 -1.96
N ALA A 146 14.48 7.85 -1.26
CA ALA A 146 14.48 8.03 0.19
C ALA A 146 13.87 6.82 0.90
N HIS A 147 12.74 6.31 0.39
CA HIS A 147 12.04 5.19 1.02
C HIS A 147 11.53 4.19 -0.01
N ILE A 148 11.53 2.91 0.39
CA ILE A 148 10.79 1.84 -0.25
C ILE A 148 9.59 1.49 0.64
N LEU A 149 8.40 1.59 0.10
CA LEU A 149 7.16 1.40 0.85
C LEU A 149 6.33 0.29 0.22
N MET A 150 5.72 -0.55 1.04
CA MET A 150 4.66 -1.43 0.56
C MET A 150 3.39 -0.63 0.30
N TRP A 151 2.43 -1.20 -0.39
CA TRP A 151 1.26 -0.47 -0.87
C TRP A 151 0.42 0.15 0.25
N LYS A 152 0.21 -0.58 1.35
CA LYS A 152 -0.48 -0.04 2.53
C LYS A 152 0.33 1.06 3.22
N ASP A 153 1.67 0.89 3.30
CA ASP A 153 2.55 1.84 3.96
C ASP A 153 2.64 3.16 3.20
N PHE A 154 2.64 3.11 1.85
CA PHE A 154 2.53 4.31 1.02
C PHE A 154 1.22 5.08 1.29
N VAL A 155 0.09 4.37 1.33
CA VAL A 155 -1.21 5.00 1.63
C VAL A 155 -1.23 5.56 3.05
N ARG A 156 -0.69 4.83 4.04
CA ARG A 156 -0.59 5.31 5.42
C ARG A 156 0.29 6.56 5.53
N ALA A 157 1.46 6.54 4.89
CA ALA A 157 2.36 7.71 4.89
C ALA A 157 1.67 8.95 4.29
N ARG A 158 0.86 8.76 3.23
CA ARG A 158 0.04 9.85 2.64
C ARG A 158 -1.10 10.31 3.55
N LEU A 159 -1.64 9.44 4.41
CA LEU A 159 -2.69 9.79 5.38
C LEU A 159 -2.15 10.51 6.60
N THR A 160 -0.98 10.14 7.09
CA THR A 160 -0.47 10.51 8.42
C THR A 160 0.80 11.34 8.40
N GLY A 161 1.53 11.38 7.27
CA GLY A 161 2.88 11.92 7.20
C GLY A 161 3.96 11.02 7.81
N VAL A 162 3.61 9.87 8.41
CA VAL A 162 4.55 9.00 9.11
C VAL A 162 5.01 7.88 8.18
N VAL A 163 6.31 7.77 7.98
CA VAL A 163 6.96 6.65 7.28
C VAL A 163 7.29 5.55 8.28
N ALA A 164 6.66 4.40 8.14
CA ALA A 164 6.91 3.20 8.95
C ALA A 164 6.39 1.96 8.20
N THR A 165 6.63 0.78 8.74
CA THR A 165 6.02 -0.49 8.34
C THR A 165 5.70 -1.30 9.59
N ASP A 166 5.05 -2.45 9.44
CA ASP A 166 4.83 -3.39 10.55
C ASP A 166 5.82 -4.56 10.46
N PRO A 167 5.97 -5.35 11.57
CA PRO A 167 6.91 -6.47 11.62
C PRO A 167 6.66 -7.55 10.56
N THR A 168 5.40 -7.77 10.17
CA THR A 168 5.04 -8.79 9.16
C THR A 168 5.58 -8.42 7.80
N ASP A 169 5.31 -7.19 7.35
CA ASP A 169 5.81 -6.70 6.07
C ASP A 169 7.32 -6.48 6.09
N ALA A 170 7.90 -6.03 7.20
CA ALA A 170 9.35 -5.92 7.35
C ALA A 170 10.04 -7.29 7.21
N GLY A 171 9.49 -8.33 7.85
CA GLY A 171 10.00 -9.70 7.72
C GLY A 171 9.81 -10.30 6.33
N ALA A 172 8.76 -9.91 5.61
CA ALA A 172 8.49 -10.37 4.25
C ALA A 172 9.30 -9.61 3.18
N ALA A 173 9.92 -8.47 3.51
CA ALA A 173 10.62 -7.62 2.54
C ALA A 173 11.92 -8.24 1.99
N GLY A 174 12.56 -9.18 2.69
CA GLY A 174 13.80 -9.89 2.31
C GLY A 174 15.05 -9.23 2.84
#